data_bdef0b4bc9d0e3459b83c7ed95187363
#
_entry.id   bdef0b4bc9d0e3459b83c7ed95187363
#
_cell.length_a   1.000
_cell.length_b   1.000
_cell.length_c   1.000
_cell.angle_alpha   90.00
_cell.angle_beta   90.00
_cell.angle_gamma   90.00
#
_symmetry.space_group_name_H-M   'P 1'
#
loop_
_entity.id
_entity.type
_entity.pdbx_description
1 polymer ?
#
loop_
_entity_poly.entity_id
_entity_poly.type
_entity_poly.pdbx_seq_one_letter_code
_entity_poly.pdbx_strand_id
1 'polypeptide(L)'
;MTERTFSIIKPDAVKRHLIGAILGRFESQGFRVVALKMVQLTKEQAEGFYAEHQGKPFFEPLVEYMISGPMVVSVLEKENAVKDYRTLIGATNPAEAAEGTIRKDFALSQRENSVHGSDSVESAKREIAYFFVGSEIQP
;
A
#
# COMPACT_ATOMS: atom_id res chain seq x y z
N MET A 1 -9.73 14.97 13.71
CA MET A 1 -10.65 13.95 13.17
C MET A 1 -9.87 12.77 12.63
N THR A 2 -10.29 11.58 12.96
CA THR A 2 -9.67 10.40 12.39
C THR A 2 -9.98 10.25 10.91
N GLU A 3 -9.04 9.70 10.20
CA GLU A 3 -9.08 9.51 8.76
C GLU A 3 -8.57 8.12 8.47
N ARG A 4 -9.01 7.53 7.38
CA ARG A 4 -8.56 6.19 6.96
C ARG A 4 -7.78 6.29 5.68
N THR A 5 -6.73 5.48 5.57
CA THR A 5 -5.96 5.34 4.34
C THR A 5 -5.81 3.86 4.01
N PHE A 6 -5.51 3.58 2.75
CA PHE A 6 -5.35 2.22 2.26
C PHE A 6 -3.87 1.93 2.04
N SER A 7 -3.43 0.76 2.47
CA SER A 7 -2.05 0.33 2.33
C SER A 7 -1.97 -1.03 1.65
N ILE A 8 -0.94 -1.19 0.81
CA ILE A 8 -0.56 -2.51 0.29
C ILE A 8 0.89 -2.73 0.70
N ILE A 9 1.16 -3.91 1.27
CA ILE A 9 2.53 -4.43 1.38
C ILE A 9 2.69 -5.28 0.14
N LYS A 10 3.52 -4.84 -0.79
CA LYS A 10 3.60 -5.38 -2.14
C LYS A 10 4.32 -6.73 -2.19
N PRO A 11 4.17 -7.47 -3.31
CA PRO A 11 4.77 -8.81 -3.41
C PRO A 11 6.27 -8.87 -3.14
N ASP A 12 7.05 -7.84 -3.49
CA ASP A 12 8.49 -7.85 -3.22
C ASP A 12 8.80 -7.91 -1.72
N ALA A 13 8.03 -7.18 -0.92
CA ALA A 13 8.22 -7.16 0.53
C ALA A 13 7.70 -8.43 1.18
N VAL A 14 6.57 -8.96 0.71
CA VAL A 14 6.04 -10.24 1.20
C VAL A 14 7.03 -11.36 0.95
N LYS A 15 7.58 -11.42 -0.25
CA LYS A 15 8.57 -12.42 -0.66
C LYS A 15 9.82 -12.39 0.22
N ARG A 16 10.21 -11.21 0.69
CA ARG A 16 11.39 -11.02 1.53
C ARG A 16 11.09 -11.12 3.02
N HIS A 17 9.87 -11.54 3.38
CA HIS A 17 9.45 -11.73 4.78
C HIS A 17 9.44 -10.43 5.60
N LEU A 18 8.99 -9.33 4.99
CA LEU A 18 8.97 -8.01 5.63
C LEU A 18 7.60 -7.62 6.17
N ILE A 19 6.58 -8.50 6.09
CA ILE A 19 5.22 -8.17 6.56
C ILE A 19 5.25 -7.66 8.00
N GLY A 20 5.84 -8.40 8.91
CA GLY A 20 5.87 -8.04 10.33
C GLY A 20 6.63 -6.74 10.58
N ALA A 21 7.79 -6.57 9.93
CA ALA A 21 8.59 -5.36 10.08
C ALA A 21 7.84 -4.11 9.62
N ILE A 22 7.15 -4.21 8.48
CA ILE A 22 6.41 -3.07 7.92
C ILE A 22 5.18 -2.76 8.76
N LEU A 23 4.39 -3.78 9.15
CA LEU A 23 3.23 -3.56 10.05
C LEU A 23 3.66 -2.95 11.38
N GLY A 24 4.80 -3.38 11.91
CA GLY A 24 5.37 -2.80 13.13
C GLY A 24 5.66 -1.31 12.99
N ARG A 25 6.14 -0.89 11.81
CA ARG A 25 6.37 0.53 11.53
C ARG A 25 5.07 1.32 11.56
N PHE A 26 3.97 0.76 11.05
CA PHE A 26 2.68 1.43 11.10
C PHE A 26 2.26 1.66 12.54
N GLU A 27 2.26 0.62 13.33
CA GLU A 27 1.80 0.71 14.73
C GLU A 27 2.70 1.60 15.58
N SER A 28 4.01 1.55 15.37
CA SER A 28 4.95 2.39 16.13
C SER A 28 4.78 3.88 15.84
N GLN A 29 4.19 4.23 14.70
CA GLN A 29 3.92 5.61 14.33
C GLN A 29 2.48 6.04 14.61
N GLY A 30 1.75 5.26 15.39
CA GLY A 30 0.42 5.63 15.85
C GLY A 30 -0.74 5.27 14.94
N PHE A 31 -0.49 4.50 13.87
CA PHE A 31 -1.57 4.03 13.00
C PHE A 31 -2.28 2.84 13.64
N ARG A 32 -3.59 2.86 13.66
CA ARG A 32 -4.40 1.73 14.08
C ARG A 32 -4.76 0.89 12.86
N VAL A 33 -4.46 -0.39 12.89
CA VAL A 33 -4.86 -1.31 11.82
C VAL A 33 -6.32 -1.71 12.08
N VAL A 34 -7.22 -1.29 11.21
CA VAL A 34 -8.66 -1.56 11.37
C VAL A 34 -9.19 -2.62 10.41
N ALA A 35 -8.40 -3.01 9.41
CA ALA A 35 -8.70 -4.13 8.51
C ALA A 35 -7.40 -4.64 7.93
N LEU A 36 -7.31 -5.95 7.71
CA LEU A 36 -6.07 -6.58 7.27
C LEU A 36 -6.39 -7.91 6.61
N LYS A 37 -5.85 -8.16 5.42
CA LYS A 37 -5.91 -9.50 4.81
C LYS A 37 -4.83 -9.69 3.74
N MET A 38 -4.50 -10.95 3.49
CA MET A 38 -3.57 -11.31 2.43
C MET A 38 -4.38 -11.71 1.20
N VAL A 39 -3.97 -11.21 0.03
CA VAL A 39 -4.66 -11.48 -1.22
C VAL A 39 -3.66 -11.78 -2.33
N GLN A 40 -4.10 -12.59 -3.30
CA GLN A 40 -3.40 -12.83 -4.55
C GLN A 40 -4.31 -12.29 -5.65
N LEU A 41 -3.87 -11.24 -6.33
CA LEU A 41 -4.69 -10.63 -7.39
C LEU A 41 -4.70 -11.47 -8.66
N THR A 42 -5.85 -11.47 -9.34
CA THR A 42 -5.91 -11.90 -10.74
C THR A 42 -5.45 -10.73 -11.60
N LYS A 43 -5.12 -11.03 -12.87
CA LYS A 43 -4.75 -9.98 -13.82
C LYS A 43 -5.85 -8.93 -13.95
N GLU A 44 -7.10 -9.38 -14.02
CA GLU A 44 -8.27 -8.48 -14.14
C GLU A 44 -8.41 -7.57 -12.92
N GLN A 45 -8.19 -8.10 -11.72
CA GLN A 45 -8.24 -7.31 -10.50
C GLN A 45 -7.15 -6.24 -10.46
N ALA A 46 -5.94 -6.60 -10.88
CA ALA A 46 -4.83 -5.64 -10.91
C ALA A 46 -5.07 -4.56 -11.96
N GLU A 47 -5.56 -4.94 -13.12
CA GLU A 47 -5.90 -3.98 -14.18
C GLU A 47 -6.99 -3.01 -13.72
N GLY A 48 -8.00 -3.52 -13.01
CA GLY A 48 -9.07 -2.69 -12.46
C GLY A 48 -8.59 -1.72 -11.40
N PHE A 49 -7.72 -2.17 -10.52
CA PHE A 49 -7.17 -1.32 -9.46
C PHE A 49 -6.35 -0.15 -10.03
N TYR A 50 -5.59 -0.41 -11.09
CA TYR A 50 -4.75 0.60 -11.74
C TYR A 50 -5.36 1.13 -13.04
N ALA A 51 -6.69 1.09 -13.18
CA ALA A 51 -7.37 1.47 -14.42
C ALA A 51 -7.03 2.88 -14.92
N GLU A 52 -6.78 3.81 -14.01
CA GLU A 52 -6.42 5.19 -14.36
C GLU A 52 -5.06 5.29 -15.07
N HIS A 53 -4.24 4.24 -14.99
CA HIS A 53 -2.94 4.19 -15.63
C HIS A 53 -2.95 3.42 -16.95
N GLN A 54 -4.10 2.91 -17.36
CA GLN A 54 -4.26 2.14 -18.59
C GLN A 54 -3.77 2.97 -19.79
N GLY A 55 -2.99 2.33 -20.65
CA GLY A 55 -2.39 3.02 -21.81
C GLY A 55 -1.03 3.66 -21.55
N LYS A 56 -0.58 3.73 -20.30
CA LYS A 56 0.73 4.27 -19.98
C LYS A 56 1.80 3.17 -20.13
N PRO A 57 3.05 3.53 -20.50
CA PRO A 57 4.11 2.53 -20.70
C PRO A 57 4.39 1.62 -19.51
N PHE A 58 4.20 2.12 -18.28
CA PHE A 58 4.47 1.34 -17.07
C PHE A 58 3.30 0.44 -16.64
N PHE A 59 2.13 0.54 -17.31
CA PHE A 59 0.91 -0.18 -16.88
C PHE A 59 1.10 -1.71 -16.91
N GLU A 60 1.52 -2.26 -18.05
CA GLU A 60 1.69 -3.71 -18.20
C GLU A 60 2.73 -4.27 -17.22
N PRO A 61 3.93 -3.67 -17.11
CA PRO A 61 4.91 -4.15 -16.12
C PRO A 61 4.42 -4.05 -14.68
N LEU A 62 3.64 -3.01 -14.35
CA LEU A 62 3.08 -2.85 -13.02
C LEU A 62 2.07 -3.96 -12.71
N VAL A 63 1.16 -4.25 -13.66
CA VAL A 63 0.18 -5.32 -13.50
C VAL A 63 0.89 -6.65 -13.29
N GLU A 64 1.87 -6.98 -14.12
CA GLU A 64 2.63 -8.22 -14.01
C GLU A 64 3.31 -8.34 -12.64
N TYR A 65 3.90 -7.26 -12.17
CA TYR A 65 4.54 -7.23 -10.87
C TYR A 65 3.53 -7.47 -9.75
N MET A 66 2.38 -6.80 -9.79
CA MET A 66 1.38 -6.89 -8.72
C MET A 66 0.69 -8.26 -8.63
N ILE A 67 0.71 -9.05 -9.70
CA ILE A 67 0.18 -10.42 -9.69
C ILE A 67 1.26 -11.48 -9.48
N SER A 68 2.51 -11.08 -9.30
CA SER A 68 3.65 -12.00 -9.19
C SER A 68 3.67 -12.81 -7.89
N GLY A 69 2.89 -12.41 -6.90
CA GLY A 69 2.80 -13.12 -5.62
C GLY A 69 1.76 -12.49 -4.73
N PRO A 70 1.54 -13.07 -3.54
CA PRO A 70 0.57 -12.51 -2.59
C PRO A 70 1.04 -11.17 -2.04
N MET A 71 0.07 -10.38 -1.62
CA MET A 71 0.31 -9.10 -0.99
C MET A 71 -0.60 -8.94 0.22
N VAL A 72 -0.28 -8.00 1.11
CA VAL A 72 -1.09 -7.73 2.28
C VAL A 72 -1.76 -6.37 2.09
N VAL A 73 -3.08 -6.34 2.15
CA VAL A 73 -3.86 -5.10 2.08
C VAL A 73 -4.38 -4.76 3.47
N SER A 74 -4.40 -3.48 3.78
CA SER A 74 -4.86 -3.03 5.10
C SER A 74 -5.50 -1.65 5.04
N VAL A 75 -6.35 -1.38 6.02
CA VAL A 75 -6.92 -0.06 6.26
C VAL A 75 -6.31 0.45 7.55
N LEU A 76 -5.72 1.62 7.50
CA LEU A 76 -5.04 2.25 8.63
C LEU A 76 -5.80 3.51 9.01
N GLU A 77 -5.93 3.73 10.32
CA GLU A 77 -6.68 4.86 10.86
C GLU A 77 -5.81 5.70 11.77
N LYS A 78 -5.85 7.00 11.57
CA LYS A 78 -5.09 7.97 12.37
C LYS A 78 -5.59 9.36 12.00
N GLU A 79 -5.37 10.33 12.85
CA GLU A 79 -5.59 11.71 12.46
C GLU A 79 -4.60 12.05 11.34
N ASN A 80 -5.07 12.64 10.25
CA ASN A 80 -4.29 12.94 9.04
C ASN A 80 -3.63 11.69 8.43
N ALA A 81 -4.34 10.57 8.43
CA ALA A 81 -3.78 9.28 8.03
C ALA A 81 -3.17 9.27 6.62
N VAL A 82 -3.85 9.86 5.64
CA VAL A 82 -3.37 9.85 4.24
C VAL A 82 -2.01 10.55 4.14
N LYS A 83 -1.92 11.76 4.66
CA LYS A 83 -0.69 12.54 4.60
C LYS A 83 0.44 11.91 5.42
N ASP A 84 0.12 11.53 6.66
CA ASP A 84 1.13 10.96 7.55
C ASP A 84 1.66 9.63 7.05
N TYR A 85 0.78 8.83 6.44
CA TYR A 85 1.21 7.55 5.87
C TYR A 85 2.15 7.76 4.69
N ARG A 86 1.85 8.71 3.81
CA ARG A 86 2.74 9.02 2.69
C ARG A 86 4.11 9.50 3.17
N THR A 87 4.14 10.27 4.25
CA THR A 87 5.39 10.69 4.87
C THR A 87 6.16 9.50 5.43
N LEU A 88 5.47 8.56 6.07
CA LEU A 88 6.09 7.37 6.65
C LEU A 88 6.68 6.46 5.57
N ILE A 89 5.98 6.26 4.46
CA ILE A 89 6.47 5.36 3.41
C ILE A 89 7.57 5.98 2.55
N GLY A 90 7.58 7.30 2.38
CA GLY A 90 8.61 8.01 1.64
C GLY A 90 8.36 8.12 0.14
N ALA A 91 9.30 8.73 -0.56
CA ALA A 91 9.22 8.94 -2.00
C ALA A 91 9.15 7.61 -2.76
N THR A 92 8.43 7.62 -3.89
CA THR A 92 8.25 6.42 -4.73
C THR A 92 9.58 5.80 -5.15
N ASN A 93 10.55 6.63 -5.50
CA ASN A 93 11.90 6.16 -5.78
C ASN A 93 12.68 6.09 -4.46
N PRO A 94 13.12 4.90 -4.02
CA PRO A 94 13.83 4.76 -2.75
C PRO A 94 15.13 5.57 -2.67
N ALA A 95 15.76 5.85 -3.80
CA ALA A 95 16.95 6.68 -3.83
C ALA A 95 16.68 8.13 -3.41
N GLU A 96 15.44 8.58 -3.57
CA GLU A 96 15.00 9.93 -3.22
C GLU A 96 14.26 9.96 -1.87
N ALA A 97 14.01 8.80 -1.26
CA ALA A 97 13.28 8.72 0.00
C ALA A 97 14.14 9.18 1.17
N ALA A 98 13.50 9.88 2.11
CA ALA A 98 14.20 10.38 3.30
C ALA A 98 14.61 9.23 4.24
N GLU A 99 15.62 9.45 5.03
CA GLU A 99 16.05 8.51 6.06
C GLU A 99 14.90 8.21 7.02
N GLY A 100 14.78 6.95 7.42
CA GLY A 100 13.74 6.50 8.34
C GLY A 100 12.42 6.15 7.70
N THR A 101 12.27 6.37 6.39
CA THR A 101 11.06 5.97 5.68
C THR A 101 11.11 4.49 5.33
N ILE A 102 9.93 3.89 5.13
CA ILE A 102 9.83 2.46 4.78
C ILE A 102 10.52 2.18 3.45
N ARG A 103 10.30 3.02 2.45
CA ARG A 103 10.93 2.81 1.14
C ARG A 103 12.43 2.97 1.17
N LYS A 104 12.94 3.91 1.98
CA LYS A 104 14.39 4.05 2.13
C LYS A 104 15.01 2.80 2.74
N ASP A 105 14.36 2.23 3.74
CA ASP A 105 14.90 1.09 4.46
C ASP A 105 14.71 -0.25 3.73
N PHE A 106 13.60 -0.42 2.98
CA PHE A 106 13.21 -1.74 2.46
C PHE A 106 13.06 -1.83 0.95
N ALA A 107 12.78 -0.73 0.24
CA ALA A 107 12.48 -0.79 -1.19
C ALA A 107 13.73 -1.10 -2.01
N LEU A 108 13.52 -1.85 -3.10
CA LEU A 108 14.60 -2.26 -3.99
C LEU A 108 14.75 -1.32 -5.19
N SER A 109 13.63 -0.80 -5.70
CA SER A 109 13.61 0.05 -6.89
C SER A 109 12.32 0.87 -6.90
N GLN A 110 12.16 1.70 -7.90
CA GLN A 110 10.95 2.51 -8.04
C GLN A 110 9.69 1.65 -8.24
N ARG A 111 9.80 0.49 -8.86
CA ARG A 111 8.69 -0.45 -9.03
C ARG A 111 8.56 -1.36 -7.83
N GLU A 112 9.65 -1.97 -7.40
CA GLU A 112 9.68 -2.85 -6.24
C GLU A 112 9.93 -2.03 -4.98
N ASN A 113 8.96 -1.16 -4.67
CA ASN A 113 9.11 -0.16 -3.60
C ASN A 113 8.39 -0.53 -2.31
N SER A 114 8.08 -1.79 -2.15
CA SER A 114 7.60 -2.44 -0.92
C SER A 114 6.19 -2.11 -0.47
N VAL A 115 5.73 -0.89 -0.62
CA VAL A 115 4.43 -0.45 -0.09
C VAL A 115 3.71 0.52 -1.03
N HIS A 116 2.39 0.57 -0.87
CA HIS A 116 1.51 1.53 -1.54
C HIS A 116 0.73 2.30 -0.50
N GLY A 117 0.50 3.58 -0.72
CA GLY A 117 -0.39 4.41 0.07
C GLY A 117 -1.27 5.24 -0.83
N SER A 118 -2.50 5.49 -0.38
CA SER A 118 -3.43 6.34 -1.13
C SER A 118 -2.90 7.77 -1.20
N ASP A 119 -3.17 8.45 -2.31
CA ASP A 119 -2.69 9.82 -2.53
C ASP A 119 -3.68 10.90 -2.07
N SER A 120 -4.90 10.51 -1.74
CA SER A 120 -5.94 11.43 -1.28
C SER A 120 -7.01 10.68 -0.50
N VAL A 121 -7.89 11.43 0.18
CA VAL A 121 -9.02 10.82 0.89
C VAL A 121 -9.96 10.13 -0.10
N GLU A 122 -10.19 10.72 -1.27
CA GLU A 122 -11.04 10.13 -2.31
C GLU A 122 -10.44 8.83 -2.84
N SER A 123 -9.14 8.80 -3.13
CA SER A 123 -8.45 7.59 -3.55
C SER A 123 -8.52 6.52 -2.47
N ALA A 124 -8.34 6.90 -1.20
CA ALA A 124 -8.43 5.98 -0.08
C ALA A 124 -9.79 5.30 -0.03
N LYS A 125 -10.89 6.06 -0.17
CA LYS A 125 -12.24 5.49 -0.17
C LYS A 125 -12.43 4.48 -1.29
N ARG A 126 -11.99 4.82 -2.49
CA ARG A 126 -12.10 3.94 -3.66
C ARG A 126 -11.29 2.66 -3.47
N GLU A 127 -10.06 2.81 -3.01
CA GLU A 127 -9.15 1.68 -2.83
C GLU A 127 -9.59 0.75 -1.71
N ILE A 128 -10.07 1.30 -0.60
CA ILE A 128 -10.61 0.51 0.50
C ILE A 128 -11.81 -0.30 0.02
N ALA A 129 -12.75 0.34 -0.68
CA ALA A 129 -13.95 -0.34 -1.18
C ALA A 129 -13.64 -1.42 -2.21
N TYR A 130 -12.50 -1.32 -2.89
CA TYR A 130 -12.09 -2.32 -3.87
C TYR A 130 -11.75 -3.66 -3.20
N PHE A 131 -11.19 -3.62 -2.00
CA PHE A 131 -10.70 -4.83 -1.31
C PHE A 131 -11.51 -5.24 -0.09
N PHE A 132 -12.26 -4.33 0.54
CA PHE A 132 -12.93 -4.59 1.80
C PHE A 132 -14.40 -4.26 1.72
N VAL A 133 -15.24 -5.11 2.36
CA VAL A 133 -16.63 -4.75 2.65
C VAL A 133 -16.73 -4.17 4.05
N GLY A 134 -17.79 -3.43 4.35
CA GLY A 134 -17.93 -2.72 5.62
C GLY A 134 -17.75 -3.59 6.86
N SER A 135 -18.23 -4.83 6.82
CA SER A 135 -18.13 -5.75 7.96
C SER A 135 -16.69 -6.22 8.23
N GLU A 136 -15.78 -6.04 7.29
CA GLU A 136 -14.38 -6.42 7.47
C GLU A 136 -13.55 -5.33 8.14
N ILE A 137 -14.12 -4.14 8.31
CA ILE A 137 -13.42 -2.99 8.88
C ILE A 137 -13.92 -2.76 10.30
N GLN A 138 -13.01 -2.74 11.26
CA GLN A 138 -13.37 -2.56 12.68
C GLN A 138 -13.73 -1.10 12.98
N PRO A 139 -14.74 -0.84 13.82
CA PRO A 139 -15.12 0.52 14.19
C PRO A 139 -14.07 1.24 15.03
#